data_0dc8638972ede8f2a28e840e08d39370
#
_entry.id   0dc8638972ede8f2a28e840e08d39370
#
_cell.length_a   1.000
_cell.length_b   1.000
_cell.length_c   1.000
_cell.angle_alpha   90.00
_cell.angle_beta   90.00
_cell.angle_gamma   90.00
#
_symmetry.space_group_name_H-M   'P 1'
#
loop_
_entity.id
_entity.type
_entity.pdbx_description
1 polymer ?
#
loop_
_entity_poly.entity_id
_entity_poly.type
_entity_poly.pdbx_seq_one_letter_code
_entity_poly.pdbx_strand_id
1 'polypeptide(L)'
;MLVVLALVVLAGATTLLGVRTGTASTTDGTWSLQGRYPQIARSGLDVVWQVRVTHPGGFREPIRIAVNGSFFDIFETQGFHPEPSKTTRDDRWLYLEFDPPPGDEFLVDYDAYIQGSSQLGRRGEVRLMDGERPRLSVTYRTWLAP
;
A
#
# COMPACT_ATOMS: atom_id res chain seq x y z
N MET A 1 -15.82 -36.85 6.31
CA MET A 1 -16.05 -36.24 4.99
C MET A 1 -16.93 -34.99 5.09
N LEU A 2 -18.14 -35.09 5.57
CA LEU A 2 -19.06 -33.95 5.74
C LEU A 2 -18.51 -32.83 6.64
N VAL A 3 -17.82 -33.15 7.70
CA VAL A 3 -17.22 -32.17 8.63
C VAL A 3 -16.08 -31.37 7.94
N VAL A 4 -15.27 -32.05 7.14
CA VAL A 4 -14.20 -31.40 6.36
C VAL A 4 -14.80 -30.47 5.30
N LEU A 5 -15.84 -30.91 4.61
CA LEU A 5 -16.53 -30.08 3.64
C LEU A 5 -17.19 -28.85 4.30
N ALA A 6 -17.83 -29.04 5.45
CA ALA A 6 -18.43 -27.94 6.22
C ALA A 6 -17.37 -26.94 6.68
N LEU A 7 -16.19 -27.39 7.09
CA LEU A 7 -15.08 -26.51 7.49
C LEU A 7 -14.54 -25.71 6.30
N VAL A 8 -14.43 -26.32 5.13
CA VAL A 8 -13.99 -25.64 3.90
C VAL A 8 -15.02 -24.60 3.46
N VAL A 9 -16.30 -24.92 3.52
CA VAL A 9 -17.39 -23.98 3.20
C VAL A 9 -17.43 -22.82 4.19
N LEU A 10 -17.26 -23.09 5.48
CA LEU A 10 -17.19 -22.08 6.52
C LEU A 10 -15.95 -21.16 6.33
N ALA A 11 -14.80 -21.74 6.02
CA ALA A 11 -13.58 -20.98 5.72
C ALA A 11 -13.76 -20.11 4.48
N GLY A 12 -14.43 -20.60 3.45
CA GLY A 12 -14.79 -19.82 2.27
C GLY A 12 -15.79 -18.70 2.56
N ALA A 13 -16.81 -18.98 3.36
CA ALA A 13 -17.82 -18.01 3.76
C ALA A 13 -17.26 -16.89 4.66
N THR A 14 -16.22 -17.19 5.44
CA THR A 14 -15.55 -16.21 6.32
C THR A 14 -14.42 -15.45 5.64
N THR A 15 -14.27 -15.55 4.31
CA THR A 15 -13.21 -14.92 3.52
C THR A 15 -11.77 -15.29 3.93
N LEU A 16 -11.60 -16.34 4.72
CA LEU A 16 -10.29 -16.84 5.14
C LEU A 16 -9.44 -17.37 3.98
N LEU A 17 -10.09 -17.79 2.88
CA LEU A 17 -9.45 -18.30 1.67
C LEU A 17 -9.32 -17.25 0.57
N GLY A 18 -9.82 -16.03 0.78
CA GLY A 18 -9.84 -14.95 -0.22
C GLY A 18 -8.73 -13.90 -0.02
N VAL A 19 -8.69 -12.97 -0.96
CA VAL A 19 -7.88 -11.75 -0.83
C VAL A 19 -8.44 -10.90 0.32
N ARG A 20 -7.56 -10.47 1.21
CA ARG A 20 -7.92 -9.61 2.33
C ARG A 20 -7.12 -8.32 2.26
N THR A 21 -7.82 -7.20 2.37
CA THR A 21 -7.22 -5.88 2.45
C THR A 21 -7.09 -5.45 3.91
N GLY A 22 -5.91 -4.98 4.28
CA GLY A 22 -5.63 -4.39 5.58
C GLY A 22 -5.47 -2.87 5.48
N THR A 23 -5.50 -2.21 6.63
CA THR A 23 -5.30 -0.77 6.75
C THR A 23 -4.34 -0.48 7.89
N ALA A 24 -3.34 0.38 7.63
CA ALA A 24 -2.44 0.90 8.65
C ALA A 24 -2.49 2.43 8.61
N SER A 25 -2.61 3.07 9.76
CA SER A 25 -2.73 4.53 9.83
C SER A 25 -2.00 5.11 11.02
N THR A 26 -1.59 6.36 10.88
CA THR A 26 -0.95 7.15 11.93
C THR A 26 -1.27 8.62 11.75
N THR A 27 -1.16 9.38 12.83
CA THR A 27 -1.37 10.84 12.82
C THR A 27 -0.47 11.50 13.85
N ASP A 28 -0.08 12.75 13.58
CA ASP A 28 0.58 13.61 14.57
C ASP A 28 -0.36 14.70 15.12
N GLY A 29 -1.65 14.61 14.80
CA GLY A 29 -2.68 15.59 15.15
C GLY A 29 -2.93 16.64 14.07
N THR A 30 -1.99 16.87 13.16
CA THR A 30 -2.09 17.82 12.04
C THR A 30 -2.09 17.09 10.71
N TRP A 31 -1.17 16.16 10.54
CA TRP A 31 -1.05 15.30 9.37
C TRP A 31 -1.52 13.90 9.70
N SER A 32 -2.17 13.26 8.74
CA SER A 32 -2.57 11.85 8.84
C SER A 32 -2.09 11.08 7.63
N LEU A 33 -1.61 9.88 7.85
CA LEU A 33 -1.14 8.95 6.83
C LEU A 33 -1.86 7.63 7.00
N GLN A 34 -2.48 7.15 5.94
CA GLN A 34 -3.17 5.86 5.91
C GLN A 34 -2.73 5.06 4.70
N GLY A 35 -2.36 3.81 4.90
CA GLY A 35 -2.08 2.85 3.85
C GLY A 35 -3.13 1.74 3.84
N ARG A 36 -3.70 1.47 2.67
CA ARG A 36 -4.46 0.24 2.40
C ARG A 36 -3.59 -0.69 1.58
N TYR A 37 -3.50 -1.91 1.99
CA TYR A 37 -2.58 -2.89 1.42
C TYR A 37 -3.22 -4.27 1.35
N PRO A 38 -2.75 -5.14 0.45
CA PRO A 38 -3.15 -6.54 0.46
C PRO A 38 -2.55 -7.23 1.70
N GLN A 39 -3.37 -7.59 2.66
CA GLN A 39 -2.94 -8.30 3.87
C GLN A 39 -2.70 -9.77 3.58
N ILE A 40 -3.64 -10.39 2.89
CA ILE A 40 -3.55 -11.75 2.39
C ILE A 40 -3.97 -11.73 0.92
N ALA A 41 -3.14 -12.29 0.06
CA ALA A 41 -3.40 -12.35 -1.36
C ALA A 41 -2.84 -13.63 -1.96
N ARG A 42 -3.07 -13.82 -3.25
CA ARG A 42 -2.54 -14.94 -4.04
C ARG A 42 -1.83 -14.41 -5.27
N SER A 43 -0.83 -15.14 -5.71
CA SER A 43 -0.18 -14.86 -7.00
C SER A 43 -1.20 -14.86 -8.14
N GLY A 44 -1.03 -13.95 -9.09
CA GLY A 44 -1.90 -13.85 -10.26
C GLY A 44 -3.22 -13.10 -10.04
N LEU A 45 -3.37 -12.38 -8.92
CA LEU A 45 -4.56 -11.58 -8.62
C LEU A 45 -4.25 -10.09 -8.52
N ASP A 46 -5.23 -9.28 -8.91
CA ASP A 46 -5.22 -7.85 -8.64
C ASP A 46 -5.50 -7.61 -7.17
N VAL A 47 -4.80 -6.65 -6.59
CA VAL A 47 -4.94 -6.26 -5.19
C VAL A 47 -4.95 -4.75 -5.04
N VAL A 48 -5.49 -4.26 -3.93
CA VAL A 48 -5.54 -2.84 -3.61
C VAL A 48 -4.27 -2.44 -2.86
N TRP A 49 -3.56 -1.44 -3.40
CA TRP A 49 -2.56 -0.68 -2.67
C TRP A 49 -2.87 0.81 -2.83
N GLN A 50 -3.06 1.50 -1.72
CA GLN A 50 -3.50 2.89 -1.72
C GLN A 50 -2.92 3.63 -0.54
N VAL A 51 -2.50 4.86 -0.76
CA VAL A 51 -2.02 5.76 0.30
C VAL A 51 -2.88 7.01 0.31
N ARG A 52 -3.33 7.37 1.51
CA ARG A 52 -4.10 8.59 1.77
C ARG A 52 -3.33 9.48 2.72
N VAL A 53 -3.18 10.74 2.35
CA VAL A 53 -2.60 11.80 3.19
C VAL A 53 -3.66 12.84 3.43
N THR A 54 -3.88 13.19 4.69
CA THR A 54 -4.85 14.22 5.08
C THR A 54 -4.14 15.32 5.85
N HIS A 55 -4.40 16.57 5.48
CA HIS A 55 -3.90 17.75 6.16
C HIS A 55 -4.98 18.84 6.17
N PRO A 56 -5.64 19.09 7.31
CA PRO A 56 -6.61 20.17 7.43
C PRO A 56 -5.99 21.52 7.05
N GLY A 57 -6.64 22.25 6.17
CA GLY A 57 -6.12 23.52 5.63
C GLY A 57 -5.44 23.39 4.27
N GLY A 58 -5.26 22.17 3.78
CA GLY A 58 -4.77 21.91 2.42
C GLY A 58 -3.26 21.81 2.33
N PHE A 59 -2.78 21.63 1.10
CA PHE A 59 -1.38 21.40 0.77
C PHE A 59 -0.80 22.61 0.05
N ARG A 60 0.28 23.17 0.56
CA ARG A 60 0.98 24.32 -0.03
C ARG A 60 2.25 23.91 -0.77
N GLU A 61 2.79 22.76 -0.44
CA GLU A 61 4.00 22.22 -1.00
C GLU A 61 3.74 20.85 -1.64
N PRO A 62 4.61 20.38 -2.55
CA PRO A 62 4.50 19.03 -3.09
C PRO A 62 4.47 17.99 -1.99
N ILE A 63 3.69 16.94 -2.21
CA ILE A 63 3.64 15.79 -1.31
C ILE A 63 4.73 14.82 -1.74
N ARG A 64 5.58 14.44 -0.79
CA ARG A 64 6.63 13.45 -1.01
C ARG A 64 6.38 12.22 -0.16
N ILE A 65 6.28 11.08 -0.81
CA ILE A 65 6.05 9.78 -0.19
C ILE A 65 7.24 8.89 -0.48
N ALA A 66 7.76 8.23 0.54
CA ALA A 66 8.78 7.19 0.39
C ALA A 66 8.16 5.82 0.65
N VAL A 67 8.43 4.88 -0.24
CA VAL A 67 8.02 3.49 -0.10
C VAL A 67 9.24 2.59 -0.22
N ASN A 68 9.29 1.51 0.55
CA ASN A 68 10.41 0.59 0.42
C ASN A 68 10.31 -0.19 -0.90
N GLY A 69 11.33 -0.07 -1.72
CA GLY A 69 11.34 -0.64 -3.08
C GLY A 69 11.14 -2.15 -3.11
N SER A 70 11.66 -2.87 -2.13
CA SER A 70 11.53 -4.33 -2.05
C SER A 70 10.10 -4.84 -1.94
N PHE A 71 9.19 -4.04 -1.39
CA PHE A 71 7.77 -4.41 -1.34
C PHE A 71 7.18 -4.55 -2.75
N PHE A 72 7.58 -3.66 -3.66
CA PHE A 72 7.06 -3.64 -5.03
C PHE A 72 7.61 -4.76 -5.92
N ASP A 73 8.63 -5.50 -5.45
CA ASP A 73 9.20 -6.62 -6.20
C ASP A 73 8.21 -7.78 -6.39
N ILE A 74 7.14 -7.83 -5.59
CA ILE A 74 6.08 -8.85 -5.75
C ILE A 74 5.04 -8.47 -6.81
N PHE A 75 5.06 -7.25 -7.31
CA PHE A 75 4.10 -6.75 -8.29
C PHE A 75 4.70 -6.63 -9.68
N GLU A 76 3.86 -6.79 -10.68
CA GLU A 76 4.19 -6.32 -12.01
C GLU A 76 4.17 -4.78 -12.02
N THR A 77 5.10 -4.19 -12.77
CA THR A 77 5.18 -2.73 -12.88
C THR A 77 4.00 -2.22 -13.70
N GLN A 78 3.06 -1.55 -13.07
CA GLN A 78 1.91 -0.95 -13.75
C GLN A 78 1.94 0.57 -13.63
N GLY A 79 1.76 1.14 -12.44
CA GLY A 79 1.87 2.58 -12.27
C GLY A 79 1.09 3.12 -11.09
N PHE A 80 1.36 4.37 -10.77
CA PHE A 80 0.68 5.12 -9.72
C PHE A 80 -0.37 6.05 -10.33
N HIS A 81 -1.50 6.21 -9.65
CA HIS A 81 -2.56 7.12 -10.03
C HIS A 81 -2.96 8.00 -8.83
N PRO A 82 -2.76 9.32 -8.87
CA PRO A 82 -2.18 10.08 -9.99
C PRO A 82 -0.70 9.74 -10.22
N GLU A 83 -0.22 10.01 -11.42
CA GLU A 83 1.17 9.82 -11.77
C GLU A 83 2.05 10.82 -11.00
N PRO A 84 3.15 10.40 -10.38
CA PRO A 84 4.07 11.30 -9.72
C PRO A 84 4.69 12.30 -10.70
N SER A 85 4.84 13.56 -10.28
CA SER A 85 5.57 14.56 -11.05
C SER A 85 7.07 14.27 -11.10
N LYS A 86 7.58 13.58 -10.10
CA LYS A 86 8.97 13.15 -10.00
C LYS A 86 9.09 11.83 -9.25
N THR A 87 9.93 10.96 -9.75
CA THR A 87 10.27 9.68 -9.10
C THR A 87 11.77 9.56 -8.99
N THR A 88 12.26 9.29 -7.79
CA THR A 88 13.68 9.01 -7.53
C THR A 88 13.81 7.74 -6.70
N ARG A 89 14.93 7.05 -6.83
CA ARG A 89 15.17 5.80 -6.13
C ARG A 89 16.59 5.77 -5.59
N ASP A 90 16.74 5.29 -4.36
CA ASP A 90 18.01 4.86 -3.82
C ASP A 90 18.01 3.33 -3.62
N ASP A 91 18.97 2.79 -2.91
CA ASP A 91 19.11 1.34 -2.69
C ASP A 91 17.94 0.73 -1.94
N ARG A 92 17.23 1.52 -1.16
CA ARG A 92 16.19 1.05 -0.25
C ARG A 92 14.83 1.65 -0.53
N TRP A 93 14.78 2.92 -0.92
CA TRP A 93 13.55 3.71 -0.99
C TRP A 93 13.24 4.15 -2.42
N LEU A 94 11.96 4.10 -2.73
CA LEU A 94 11.37 4.75 -3.89
C LEU A 94 10.65 6.02 -3.39
N TYR A 95 11.06 7.17 -3.89
CA TYR A 95 10.48 8.46 -3.55
C TYR A 95 9.57 8.93 -4.67
N LEU A 96 8.32 9.22 -4.29
CA LEU A 96 7.28 9.70 -5.19
C LEU A 96 6.93 11.12 -4.77
N GLU A 97 7.03 12.04 -5.70
CA GLU A 97 6.67 13.44 -5.48
C GLU A 97 5.45 13.80 -6.32
N PHE A 98 4.48 14.44 -5.70
CA PHE A 98 3.22 14.86 -6.32
C PHE A 98 3.05 16.35 -6.14
N ASP A 99 2.59 17.04 -7.18
CA ASP A 99 2.23 18.45 -7.09
C ASP A 99 1.14 18.65 -6.03
N PRO A 100 1.11 19.81 -5.33
CA PRO A 100 0.11 20.05 -4.30
C PRO A 100 -1.31 19.85 -4.85
N PRO A 101 -2.07 18.87 -4.32
CA PRO A 101 -3.43 18.64 -4.77
C PRO A 101 -4.37 19.69 -4.21
N PRO A 102 -5.54 19.91 -4.83
CA PRO A 102 -6.60 20.71 -4.25
C PRO A 102 -7.20 20.01 -3.02
N GLY A 103 -7.74 20.82 -2.10
CA GLY A 103 -8.36 20.30 -0.89
C GLY A 103 -7.38 19.88 0.19
N ASP A 104 -7.87 19.13 1.15
CA ASP A 104 -7.13 18.70 2.35
C ASP A 104 -6.87 17.20 2.40
N GLU A 105 -7.21 16.47 1.35
CA GLU A 105 -7.01 15.02 1.20
C GLU A 105 -6.33 14.70 -0.12
N PHE A 106 -5.28 13.88 -0.05
CA PHE A 106 -4.57 13.34 -1.20
C PHE A 106 -4.64 11.82 -1.18
N LEU A 107 -4.93 11.25 -2.34
CA LEU A 107 -5.05 9.82 -2.52
C LEU A 107 -4.21 9.37 -3.71
N VAL A 108 -3.37 8.36 -3.51
CA VAL A 108 -2.64 7.70 -4.58
C VAL A 108 -2.91 6.20 -4.55
N ASP A 109 -3.26 5.66 -5.70
CA ASP A 109 -3.45 4.24 -5.95
C ASP A 109 -2.28 3.70 -6.76
N TYR A 110 -1.98 2.43 -6.56
CA TYR A 110 -1.09 1.66 -7.41
C TYR A 110 -1.87 0.51 -8.02
N ASP A 111 -1.79 0.38 -9.33
CA ASP A 111 -2.31 -0.78 -10.03
C ASP A 111 -1.43 -1.99 -9.69
N ALA A 112 -1.87 -2.75 -8.71
CA ALA A 112 -1.10 -3.81 -8.14
C ALA A 112 -1.62 -5.17 -8.61
N TYR A 113 -0.80 -5.85 -9.39
CA TYR A 113 -1.02 -7.22 -9.83
C TYR A 113 0.14 -8.07 -9.31
N ILE A 114 -0.17 -9.14 -8.58
CA ILE A 114 0.85 -9.99 -8.00
C ILE A 114 1.42 -10.93 -9.05
N GLN A 115 2.74 -10.89 -9.21
CA GLN A 115 3.45 -11.77 -10.16
C GLN A 115 3.18 -13.23 -9.86
N GLY A 116 2.97 -14.02 -10.92
CA GLY A 116 2.72 -15.46 -10.81
C GLY A 116 3.87 -16.26 -10.18
N SER A 117 5.09 -15.72 -10.23
CA SER A 117 6.28 -16.32 -9.63
C SER A 117 6.47 -15.93 -8.17
N SER A 118 5.73 -14.96 -7.63
CA SER A 118 5.84 -14.52 -6.25
C SER A 118 5.28 -15.58 -5.30
N GLN A 119 6.13 -16.11 -4.44
CA GLN A 119 5.75 -17.18 -3.52
C GLN A 119 5.77 -16.77 -2.06
N LEU A 120 6.42 -15.66 -1.74
CA LEU A 120 6.57 -15.16 -0.39
C LEU A 120 6.03 -13.74 -0.29
N GLY A 121 5.45 -13.44 0.86
CA GLY A 121 5.03 -12.08 1.16
C GLY A 121 6.19 -11.12 1.39
N ARG A 122 5.87 -9.86 1.54
CA ARG A 122 6.82 -8.78 1.80
C ARG A 122 6.33 -7.86 2.90
N ARG A 123 7.28 -7.28 3.60
CA ARG A 123 7.03 -6.17 4.50
C ARG A 123 7.07 -4.87 3.73
N GLY A 124 6.04 -4.04 3.92
CA GLY A 124 5.95 -2.71 3.34
C GLY A 124 6.11 -1.63 4.40
N GLU A 125 6.66 -0.51 4.00
CA GLU A 125 6.73 0.72 4.78
C GLU A 125 6.47 1.90 3.88
N VAL A 126 5.57 2.79 4.32
CA VAL A 126 5.26 4.04 3.65
C VAL A 126 5.56 5.17 4.62
N ARG A 127 6.29 6.17 4.14
CA ARG A 127 6.62 7.38 4.89
C ARG A 127 6.09 8.60 4.19
N LEU A 128 5.45 9.48 4.93
CA LEU A 128 5.22 10.85 4.50
C LEU A 128 6.46 11.66 4.85
N MET A 129 7.10 12.26 3.85
CA MET A 129 8.35 12.98 4.02
C MET A 129 8.10 14.47 4.27
N ASP A 130 8.96 15.04 5.09
CA ASP A 130 9.12 16.48 5.27
C ASP A 130 10.57 16.83 4.91
N GLY A 131 10.79 17.20 3.63
CA GLY A 131 12.13 17.28 3.07
C GLY A 131 12.84 15.94 3.11
N GLU A 132 13.98 15.86 3.77
CA GLU A 132 14.78 14.64 3.91
C GLU A 132 14.40 13.79 5.13
N ARG A 133 13.46 14.26 5.96
CA ARG A 133 13.06 13.59 7.20
C ARG A 133 11.67 12.98 7.08
N PRO A 134 11.44 11.78 7.62
CA PRO A 134 10.09 11.24 7.71
C PRO A 134 9.27 12.01 8.76
N ARG A 135 8.08 12.45 8.35
CA ARG A 135 7.09 13.03 9.27
C ARG A 135 6.24 11.96 9.93
N LEU A 136 5.68 11.07 9.13
CA LEU A 136 4.86 9.94 9.56
C LEU A 136 5.29 8.69 8.82
N SER A 137 5.11 7.53 9.46
CA SER A 137 5.45 6.25 8.88
C SER A 137 4.43 5.19 9.29
N VAL A 138 4.04 4.35 8.34
CA VAL A 138 3.24 3.14 8.59
C VAL A 138 3.96 1.93 8.04
N THR A 139 3.88 0.82 8.76
CA THR A 139 4.43 -0.47 8.34
C THR A 139 3.31 -1.49 8.24
N TYR A 140 3.46 -2.43 7.32
CA TYR A 140 2.49 -3.49 7.09
C TYR A 140 3.16 -4.71 6.50
N ARG A 141 2.43 -5.79 6.39
CA ARG A 141 2.92 -7.02 5.79
C ARG A 141 1.87 -7.63 4.89
N THR A 142 2.31 -8.03 3.71
CA THR A 142 1.52 -8.81 2.76
C THR A 142 1.96 -10.26 2.80
N TRP A 143 1.02 -11.15 2.99
CA TRP A 143 1.21 -12.59 2.93
C TRP A 143 0.64 -13.13 1.62
N LEU A 144 1.39 -13.98 0.96
CA LEU A 144 0.93 -14.67 -0.25
C LEU A 144 0.55 -16.10 0.14
N ALA A 145 -0.73 -16.42 -0.04
CA ALA A 145 -1.22 -17.76 0.12
C ALA A 145 -0.90 -18.61 -1.13
N PRO A 146 -0.66 -19.91 -0.96
CA PRO A 146 -0.42 -20.83 -2.08
C PRO A 146 -1.63 -21.01 -2.96
#